data_18e4537fb5de48933244ff4ffba47ab2
#
_entry.id   18e4537fb5de48933244ff4ffba47ab2
#
_cell.length_a   1.000
_cell.length_b   1.000
_cell.length_c   1.000
_cell.angle_alpha   90.00
_cell.angle_beta   90.00
_cell.angle_gamma   90.00
#
_symmetry.space_group_name_H-M   'P 1'
#
loop_
_entity.id
_entity.type
_entity.pdbx_description
1 polymer ?
#
loop_
_entity_poly.entity_id
_entity_poly.type
_entity_poly.pdbx_seq_one_letter_code
_entity_poly.pdbx_strand_id
1 'polypeptide(L)'
;MNQWITICEFPLGRDLSPLAEFIRRHELPVRISEENNAQVVASLVPQLVEPLRDLFIRWQEGSVDLARIEVQVHDSSEAQGETDKVNGSGDVDGAAAQPVAEARAEKTERAESAEPVSAIPQWPLQQTPVSLLLIALCFIGWFLLRQGWAEPLVIYPEQQGDFDLPGSILSQQLSQGEFWRLWTPAMVHFSIPHALFNSLGIWIVGRSLEARAGSLWFALLVLISAPLANIAQYAWSPGNLFGGMSGVVYALIGAALVIQRWQPQWRDVPAALIWLAVVWLLVCMTGLVDYFIPGGIANAAHAGGFAAGLLLGILFCLGGGAQRYFATPAQSQSPQSNTSRKSF
;
A
#
# COMPACT_ATOMS: atom_id res chain seq x y z
N MET A 1 6.43 10.80 34.65
CA MET A 1 7.10 9.60 34.07
C MET A 1 6.01 8.56 33.91
N ASN A 2 5.64 8.21 32.68
CA ASN A 2 4.65 7.14 32.47
C ASN A 2 5.32 5.79 32.74
N GLN A 3 4.99 5.17 33.88
CA GLN A 3 5.50 3.87 34.26
C GLN A 3 4.49 2.80 33.83
N TRP A 4 4.99 1.70 33.24
CA TRP A 4 4.17 0.54 32.92
C TRP A 4 3.73 -0.16 34.20
N ILE A 5 2.43 -0.40 34.35
CA ILE A 5 1.84 -1.07 35.51
C ILE A 5 1.44 -2.47 35.09
N THR A 6 1.96 -3.50 35.77
CA THR A 6 1.65 -4.89 35.46
C THR A 6 0.19 -5.20 35.77
N ILE A 7 -0.53 -5.74 34.78
CA ILE A 7 -1.90 -6.23 34.90
C ILE A 7 -1.88 -7.67 35.42
N CYS A 8 -1.17 -8.57 34.72
CA CYS A 8 -1.05 -9.98 35.04
C CYS A 8 0.21 -10.59 34.39
N GLU A 9 0.59 -11.80 34.85
CA GLU A 9 1.72 -12.56 34.35
C GLU A 9 1.24 -13.97 33.93
N PHE A 10 1.79 -14.48 32.83
CA PHE A 10 1.49 -15.80 32.31
C PHE A 10 2.77 -16.61 32.09
N PRO A 11 2.72 -17.95 32.17
CA PRO A 11 3.86 -18.81 31.85
C PRO A 11 4.26 -18.66 30.38
N LEU A 12 5.56 -18.76 30.05
CA LEU A 12 6.06 -18.66 28.65
C LEU A 12 5.42 -19.63 27.67
N GLY A 13 5.02 -20.81 28.13
CA GLY A 13 4.38 -21.82 27.24
C GLY A 13 2.92 -21.58 26.96
N ARG A 14 2.31 -20.53 27.49
CA ARG A 14 0.90 -20.23 27.25
C ARG A 14 0.73 -19.44 25.94
N ASP A 15 -0.22 -19.86 25.11
CA ASP A 15 -0.60 -19.12 23.92
C ASP A 15 -1.44 -17.88 24.32
N LEU A 16 -0.86 -16.69 24.13
CA LEU A 16 -1.51 -15.40 24.35
C LEU A 16 -2.06 -14.77 23.07
N SER A 17 -2.08 -15.49 21.93
CA SER A 17 -2.60 -14.96 20.67
C SER A 17 -4.04 -14.42 20.78
N PRO A 18 -4.98 -15.09 21.49
CA PRO A 18 -6.33 -14.55 21.66
C PRO A 18 -6.36 -13.25 22.48
N LEU A 19 -5.46 -13.12 23.47
CA LEU A 19 -5.32 -11.92 24.27
C LEU A 19 -4.68 -10.76 23.48
N ALA A 20 -3.66 -11.05 22.69
CA ALA A 20 -3.02 -10.08 21.82
C ALA A 20 -4.02 -9.55 20.77
N GLU A 21 -4.85 -10.43 20.22
CA GLU A 21 -5.90 -10.06 19.29
C GLU A 21 -6.98 -9.19 19.94
N PHE A 22 -7.39 -9.52 21.18
CA PHE A 22 -8.34 -8.71 21.95
C PHE A 22 -7.78 -7.31 22.24
N ILE A 23 -6.52 -7.20 22.70
CA ILE A 23 -5.84 -5.92 22.96
C ILE A 23 -5.80 -5.07 21.69
N ARG A 24 -5.46 -5.68 20.56
CA ARG A 24 -5.38 -5.03 19.26
C ARG A 24 -6.76 -4.60 18.76
N ARG A 25 -7.78 -5.46 18.89
CA ARG A 25 -9.17 -5.20 18.45
C ARG A 25 -9.78 -3.98 19.14
N HIS A 26 -9.48 -3.82 20.41
CA HIS A 26 -10.03 -2.74 21.24
C HIS A 26 -9.05 -1.57 21.44
N GLU A 27 -7.93 -1.56 20.68
CA GLU A 27 -6.89 -0.51 20.73
C GLU A 27 -6.44 -0.16 22.17
N LEU A 28 -6.39 -1.18 23.04
CA LEU A 28 -6.06 -0.97 24.43
C LEU A 28 -4.59 -0.57 24.60
N PRO A 29 -4.27 0.43 25.43
CA PRO A 29 -2.89 0.85 25.71
C PRO A 29 -2.18 -0.16 26.61
N VAL A 30 -2.07 -1.39 26.13
CA VAL A 30 -1.53 -2.56 26.84
C VAL A 30 -0.44 -3.18 25.98
N ARG A 31 0.67 -3.56 26.58
CA ARG A 31 1.74 -4.34 25.93
C ARG A 31 1.88 -5.71 26.57
N ILE A 32 2.34 -6.67 25.77
CA ILE A 32 2.81 -7.98 26.23
C ILE A 32 4.32 -8.00 26.03
N SER A 33 5.09 -8.33 27.08
CA SER A 33 6.55 -8.45 27.05
C SER A 33 6.99 -9.73 27.76
N GLU A 34 8.14 -10.26 27.39
CA GLU A 34 8.75 -11.37 28.12
C GLU A 34 9.77 -10.80 29.10
N GLU A 35 9.53 -11.00 30.41
CA GLU A 35 10.36 -10.52 31.50
C GLU A 35 10.45 -11.60 32.59
N ASN A 36 11.63 -11.82 33.16
CA ASN A 36 11.85 -12.76 34.28
C ASN A 36 11.26 -14.17 34.06
N ASN A 37 11.38 -14.71 32.83
CA ASN A 37 10.86 -16.03 32.47
C ASN A 37 9.33 -16.16 32.51
N ALA A 38 8.61 -15.04 32.38
CA ALA A 38 7.15 -14.95 32.27
C ALA A 38 6.75 -14.00 31.15
N GLN A 39 5.53 -14.16 30.62
CA GLN A 39 4.89 -13.19 29.73
C GLN A 39 4.15 -12.18 30.60
N VAL A 40 4.61 -10.93 30.63
CA VAL A 40 4.05 -9.84 31.43
C VAL A 40 3.13 -8.99 30.56
N VAL A 41 1.90 -8.80 31.03
CA VAL A 41 0.91 -7.90 30.41
C VAL A 41 0.82 -6.64 31.26
N ALA A 42 1.08 -5.47 30.67
CA ALA A 42 1.15 -4.19 31.39
C ALA A 42 0.46 -3.06 30.62
N SER A 43 -0.09 -2.07 31.36
CA SER A 43 -0.73 -0.87 30.81
C SER A 43 -0.06 0.42 31.28
N LEU A 44 -0.13 1.47 30.46
CA LEU A 44 0.24 2.84 30.84
C LEU A 44 -0.90 3.60 31.52
N VAL A 45 -2.14 3.09 31.46
CA VAL A 45 -3.33 3.74 31.98
C VAL A 45 -3.78 3.05 33.28
N PRO A 46 -3.59 3.66 34.46
CA PRO A 46 -3.88 3.03 35.76
C PRO A 46 -5.34 2.59 35.91
N GLN A 47 -6.30 3.35 35.32
CA GLN A 47 -7.73 3.06 35.43
C GLN A 47 -8.14 1.75 34.72
N LEU A 48 -7.36 1.30 33.73
CA LEU A 48 -7.63 0.07 32.99
C LEU A 48 -7.04 -1.18 33.66
N VAL A 49 -6.15 -1.03 34.66
CA VAL A 49 -5.42 -2.16 35.26
C VAL A 49 -6.37 -3.14 35.94
N GLU A 50 -7.23 -2.67 36.86
CA GLU A 50 -8.14 -3.56 37.61
C GLU A 50 -9.24 -4.17 36.71
N PRO A 51 -9.95 -3.41 35.83
CA PRO A 51 -10.94 -4.01 34.95
C PRO A 51 -10.33 -5.08 34.00
N LEU A 52 -9.16 -4.82 33.45
CA LEU A 52 -8.50 -5.76 32.57
C LEU A 52 -7.94 -6.97 33.30
N ARG A 53 -7.48 -6.79 34.55
CA ARG A 53 -7.01 -7.89 35.40
C ARG A 53 -8.15 -8.90 35.65
N ASP A 54 -9.31 -8.43 36.07
CA ASP A 54 -10.46 -9.29 36.32
C ASP A 54 -10.90 -10.03 35.04
N LEU A 55 -10.94 -9.34 33.92
CA LEU A 55 -11.26 -9.92 32.63
C LEU A 55 -10.25 -11.01 32.20
N PHE A 56 -8.94 -10.76 32.33
CA PHE A 56 -7.90 -11.67 31.92
C PHE A 56 -7.79 -12.90 32.84
N ILE A 57 -8.10 -12.75 34.13
CA ILE A 57 -8.22 -13.87 35.05
C ILE A 57 -9.38 -14.78 34.66
N ARG A 58 -10.57 -14.22 34.38
CA ARG A 58 -11.75 -14.98 33.94
C ARG A 58 -11.52 -15.69 32.60
N TRP A 59 -10.80 -15.05 31.70
CA TRP A 59 -10.37 -15.71 30.45
C TRP A 59 -9.38 -16.84 30.74
N GLN A 60 -8.48 -16.67 31.67
CA GLN A 60 -7.55 -17.71 32.09
C GLN A 60 -8.26 -18.95 32.67
N GLU A 61 -9.34 -18.75 33.39
CA GLU A 61 -10.20 -19.78 33.97
C GLU A 61 -11.15 -20.41 32.94
N GLY A 62 -11.18 -19.92 31.69
CA GLY A 62 -12.09 -20.39 30.63
C GLY A 62 -13.54 -19.98 30.79
N SER A 63 -13.85 -19.07 31.74
CA SER A 63 -15.20 -18.60 32.01
C SER A 63 -15.65 -17.48 31.03
N VAL A 64 -14.72 -16.91 30.26
CA VAL A 64 -14.97 -15.81 29.31
C VAL A 64 -14.23 -16.07 28.00
N ASP A 65 -14.92 -15.84 26.87
CA ASP A 65 -14.35 -15.85 25.52
C ASP A 65 -14.09 -14.41 25.07
N LEU A 66 -12.81 -14.03 24.96
CA LEU A 66 -12.40 -12.67 24.56
C LEU A 66 -12.88 -12.29 23.14
N ALA A 67 -13.19 -13.28 22.29
CA ALA A 67 -13.71 -13.00 20.96
C ALA A 67 -15.14 -12.40 20.97
N ARG A 68 -15.87 -12.55 22.07
CA ARG A 68 -17.27 -12.13 22.21
C ARG A 68 -17.45 -10.89 23.09
N ILE A 69 -16.37 -10.30 23.58
CA ILE A 69 -16.44 -9.13 24.46
C ILE A 69 -16.25 -7.85 23.64
N GLU A 70 -17.17 -6.91 23.84
CA GLU A 70 -17.07 -5.53 23.38
C GLU A 70 -16.73 -4.62 24.55
N VAL A 71 -15.64 -3.85 24.43
CA VAL A 71 -15.21 -2.87 25.42
C VAL A 71 -15.70 -1.48 25.01
N GLN A 72 -16.62 -0.89 25.80
CA GLN A 72 -16.97 0.52 25.65
C GLN A 72 -16.05 1.37 26.52
N VAL A 73 -15.16 2.14 25.93
CA VAL A 73 -14.34 3.13 26.65
C VAL A 73 -15.20 4.39 26.83
N HIS A 74 -15.69 4.62 28.05
CA HIS A 74 -16.29 5.89 28.42
C HIS A 74 -15.18 6.89 28.76
N ASP A 75 -15.06 7.94 27.96
CA ASP A 75 -14.12 9.03 28.23
C ASP A 75 -14.67 9.89 29.38
N SER A 76 -14.07 9.72 30.56
CA SER A 76 -14.51 10.37 31.80
C SER A 76 -13.92 11.79 31.96
N SER A 77 -13.84 12.57 30.90
CA SER A 77 -13.29 13.92 30.95
C SER A 77 -14.32 15.07 31.07
N GLU A 78 -15.63 14.75 31.26
CA GLU A 78 -16.63 15.80 31.51
C GLU A 78 -17.48 15.49 32.74
N ALA A 79 -16.93 15.72 33.93
CA ALA A 79 -17.73 15.83 35.16
C ALA A 79 -17.04 16.73 36.19
N GLN A 80 -17.08 18.03 35.98
CA GLN A 80 -17.08 19.03 37.07
C GLN A 80 -17.74 20.35 36.59
N GLY A 81 -18.84 20.68 37.22
CA GLY A 81 -19.52 21.97 37.16
C GLY A 81 -20.96 21.87 36.63
N GLU A 82 -21.91 21.84 37.41
CA GLU A 82 -22.61 22.81 38.20
C GLU A 82 -24.04 22.35 38.49
N THR A 83 -24.38 22.34 39.73
CA THR A 83 -25.77 22.22 40.24
C THR A 83 -26.55 23.51 39.94
N ASP A 84 -27.76 23.47 39.46
CA ASP A 84 -28.99 23.97 40.08
C ASP A 84 -30.12 24.30 39.08
N LYS A 85 -31.29 23.87 39.50
CA LYS A 85 -32.65 24.44 39.35
C LYS A 85 -33.53 24.26 38.11
N VAL A 86 -34.47 23.40 38.29
CA VAL A 86 -35.95 23.66 38.39
C VAL A 86 -36.79 23.94 37.14
N ASN A 87 -37.74 22.98 36.95
CA ASN A 87 -39.12 23.09 36.42
C ASN A 87 -39.43 23.92 35.16
N GLY A 88 -40.10 23.25 34.25
CA GLY A 88 -40.97 23.90 33.26
C GLY A 88 -41.48 22.94 32.18
N SER A 89 -42.71 22.51 32.37
CA SER A 89 -43.53 21.79 31.40
C SER A 89 -43.65 22.51 30.06
N GLY A 90 -43.68 21.73 28.95
CA GLY A 90 -44.07 22.24 27.65
C GLY A 90 -43.91 21.22 26.55
N ASP A 91 -44.95 20.45 26.29
CA ASP A 91 -45.14 19.72 25.04
C ASP A 91 -45.00 20.66 23.86
N VAL A 92 -44.25 20.27 22.83
CA VAL A 92 -44.63 20.46 21.41
C VAL A 92 -43.85 19.53 20.50
N ASP A 93 -44.55 18.93 19.56
CA ASP A 93 -44.21 18.11 18.42
C ASP A 93 -42.95 18.52 17.68
N GLY A 94 -42.20 17.52 17.19
CA GLY A 94 -41.10 17.76 16.26
C GLY A 94 -40.54 16.50 15.59
N ALA A 95 -41.25 15.97 14.63
CA ALA A 95 -40.70 15.04 13.65
C ALA A 95 -39.63 15.77 12.81
N ALA A 96 -38.44 15.21 12.67
CA ALA A 96 -37.47 15.33 11.58
C ALA A 96 -36.00 15.48 12.02
N ALA A 97 -35.41 14.44 12.65
CA ALA A 97 -33.99 14.39 12.85
C ALA A 97 -33.35 12.98 12.68
N GLN A 98 -34.09 12.02 12.14
CA GLN A 98 -33.59 10.63 12.05
C GLN A 98 -32.74 10.27 10.81
N PRO A 99 -32.84 10.85 9.59
CA PRO A 99 -32.08 10.35 8.44
C PRO A 99 -30.58 10.73 8.42
N VAL A 100 -30.17 11.75 9.20
CA VAL A 100 -28.75 12.20 9.18
C VAL A 100 -27.89 11.43 10.20
N ALA A 101 -28.49 10.97 11.29
CA ALA A 101 -27.80 10.17 12.29
C ALA A 101 -27.58 8.72 11.82
N GLU A 102 -28.55 8.11 11.16
CA GLU A 102 -28.42 6.76 10.58
C GLU A 102 -27.38 6.71 9.43
N ALA A 103 -27.39 7.70 8.54
CA ALA A 103 -26.39 7.79 7.46
C ALA A 103 -24.96 8.04 7.97
N ARG A 104 -24.82 8.68 9.13
CA ARG A 104 -23.53 8.92 9.79
C ARG A 104 -23.07 7.69 10.57
N ALA A 105 -23.97 6.97 11.21
CA ALA A 105 -23.71 5.70 11.88
C ALA A 105 -23.30 4.62 10.86
N GLU A 106 -24.05 4.47 9.75
CA GLU A 106 -23.75 3.52 8.69
C GLU A 106 -22.40 3.81 7.99
N LYS A 107 -22.02 5.09 7.88
CA LYS A 107 -20.72 5.49 7.33
C LYS A 107 -19.56 5.26 8.31
N THR A 108 -19.83 5.36 9.61
CA THR A 108 -18.85 5.08 10.67
C THR A 108 -18.66 3.57 10.85
N GLU A 109 -19.72 2.78 10.89
CA GLU A 109 -19.64 1.31 10.93
C GLU A 109 -18.96 0.71 9.69
N ARG A 110 -19.18 1.31 8.52
CA ARG A 110 -18.51 0.89 7.29
C ARG A 110 -17.03 1.27 7.23
N ALA A 111 -16.60 2.27 7.98
CA ALA A 111 -15.20 2.66 8.14
C ALA A 111 -14.48 1.80 9.20
N GLU A 112 -15.20 1.37 10.24
CA GLU A 112 -14.65 0.54 11.33
C GLU A 112 -14.46 -0.92 10.95
N SER A 113 -15.22 -1.45 9.98
CA SER A 113 -15.09 -2.84 9.50
C SER A 113 -14.01 -3.05 8.43
N ALA A 114 -13.28 -2.01 8.05
CA ALA A 114 -12.16 -2.15 7.10
C ALA A 114 -10.93 -2.69 7.83
N GLU A 115 -10.65 -3.97 7.70
CA GLU A 115 -9.36 -4.56 8.08
C GLU A 115 -8.21 -3.66 7.60
N PRO A 116 -7.19 -3.37 8.43
CA PRO A 116 -6.06 -2.57 7.99
C PRO A 116 -5.38 -3.24 6.80
N VAL A 117 -5.41 -2.57 5.66
CA VAL A 117 -4.79 -3.08 4.44
C VAL A 117 -3.28 -3.14 4.67
N SER A 118 -2.74 -4.36 4.74
CA SER A 118 -1.30 -4.55 4.78
C SER A 118 -0.68 -3.97 3.51
N ALA A 119 0.24 -3.01 3.67
CA ALA A 119 1.01 -2.48 2.54
C ALA A 119 1.98 -3.52 1.94
N ILE A 120 2.19 -4.63 2.63
CA ILE A 120 3.07 -5.71 2.19
C ILE A 120 2.23 -6.78 1.50
N PRO A 121 2.43 -7.02 0.19
CA PRO A 121 1.70 -8.07 -0.53
C PRO A 121 1.98 -9.45 0.06
N GLN A 122 0.92 -10.16 0.43
CA GLN A 122 0.99 -11.53 0.98
C GLN A 122 0.95 -12.61 -0.12
N TRP A 123 1.16 -12.23 -1.39
CA TRP A 123 1.12 -13.16 -2.50
C TRP A 123 2.31 -14.13 -2.47
N PRO A 124 2.11 -15.43 -2.73
CA PRO A 124 3.19 -16.38 -2.93
C PRO A 124 4.16 -15.90 -4.02
N LEU A 125 5.46 -16.10 -3.82
CA LEU A 125 6.50 -15.64 -4.77
C LEU A 125 6.31 -16.26 -6.17
N GLN A 126 5.84 -17.50 -6.22
CA GLN A 126 5.60 -18.24 -7.47
C GLN A 126 4.53 -17.60 -8.37
N GLN A 127 3.64 -16.78 -7.79
CA GLN A 127 2.59 -16.10 -8.54
C GLN A 127 3.05 -14.78 -9.17
N THR A 128 4.27 -14.33 -8.88
CA THR A 128 4.78 -13.04 -9.32
C THR A 128 6.21 -13.12 -9.90
N PRO A 129 6.47 -14.05 -10.85
CA PRO A 129 7.82 -14.29 -11.37
C PRO A 129 8.39 -13.10 -12.14
N VAL A 130 7.54 -12.35 -12.87
CA VAL A 130 8.00 -11.19 -13.64
C VAL A 130 8.42 -10.05 -12.69
N SER A 131 7.66 -9.78 -11.65
CA SER A 131 8.02 -8.80 -10.63
C SER A 131 9.36 -9.15 -9.96
N LEU A 132 9.57 -10.42 -9.63
CA LEU A 132 10.84 -10.88 -9.04
C LEU A 132 12.00 -10.73 -10.03
N LEU A 133 11.78 -11.02 -11.30
CA LEU A 133 12.76 -10.79 -12.35
C LEU A 133 13.12 -9.31 -12.45
N LEU A 134 12.14 -8.41 -12.48
CA LEU A 134 12.39 -6.96 -12.56
C LEU A 134 13.19 -6.46 -11.35
N ILE A 135 12.90 -6.95 -10.14
CA ILE A 135 13.67 -6.63 -8.94
C ILE A 135 15.12 -7.10 -9.10
N ALA A 136 15.34 -8.33 -9.56
CA ALA A 136 16.69 -8.83 -9.81
C ALA A 136 17.43 -7.97 -10.85
N LEU A 137 16.74 -7.56 -11.93
CA LEU A 137 17.31 -6.70 -12.98
C LEU A 137 17.72 -5.32 -12.45
N CYS A 138 17.03 -4.76 -11.44
CA CYS A 138 17.46 -3.51 -10.80
C CYS A 138 18.85 -3.63 -10.18
N PHE A 139 19.14 -4.72 -9.49
CA PHE A 139 20.43 -4.94 -8.84
C PHE A 139 21.51 -5.40 -9.83
N ILE A 140 21.14 -6.21 -10.83
CA ILE A 140 22.06 -6.60 -11.93
C ILE A 140 22.51 -5.35 -12.68
N GLY A 141 21.59 -4.46 -13.06
CA GLY A 141 21.93 -3.23 -13.77
C GLY A 141 22.79 -2.28 -12.94
N TRP A 142 22.51 -2.15 -11.62
CA TRP A 142 23.38 -1.44 -10.70
C TRP A 142 24.80 -2.05 -10.67
N PHE A 143 24.89 -3.38 -10.55
CA PHE A 143 26.19 -4.07 -10.55
C PHE A 143 26.96 -3.85 -11.86
N LEU A 144 26.31 -4.01 -13.03
CA LEU A 144 26.94 -3.80 -14.33
C LEU A 144 27.45 -2.36 -14.48
N LEU A 145 26.69 -1.38 -14.01
CA LEU A 145 27.12 0.02 -14.02
C LEU A 145 28.38 0.21 -13.15
N ARG A 146 28.40 -0.38 -11.96
CA ARG A 146 29.57 -0.31 -11.04
C ARG A 146 30.83 -0.95 -11.60
N GLN A 147 30.69 -1.95 -12.50
CA GLN A 147 31.81 -2.60 -13.18
C GLN A 147 32.24 -1.87 -14.47
N GLY A 148 31.53 -0.81 -14.88
CA GLY A 148 31.77 -0.16 -16.16
C GLY A 148 31.23 -0.95 -17.37
N TRP A 149 30.33 -1.92 -17.16
CA TRP A 149 29.79 -2.80 -18.22
C TRP A 149 28.36 -2.41 -18.66
N ALA A 150 27.89 -1.24 -18.25
CA ALA A 150 26.53 -0.80 -18.56
C ALA A 150 26.40 -0.09 -19.91
N GLU A 151 27.48 0.16 -20.62
CA GLU A 151 27.48 0.84 -21.94
C GLU A 151 26.44 0.23 -22.92
N PRO A 152 26.36 -1.09 -23.11
CA PRO A 152 25.36 -1.67 -24.02
C PRO A 152 23.90 -1.47 -23.57
N LEU A 153 23.68 -1.10 -22.33
CA LEU A 153 22.34 -1.01 -21.73
C LEU A 153 21.72 0.40 -21.81
N VAL A 154 22.52 1.42 -22.10
CA VAL A 154 22.05 2.82 -22.11
C VAL A 154 21.68 3.29 -23.50
N ILE A 155 20.79 4.28 -23.60
CA ILE A 155 20.68 5.12 -24.79
C ILE A 155 21.82 6.13 -24.72
N TYR A 156 22.64 6.21 -25.77
CA TYR A 156 23.70 7.20 -25.81
C TYR A 156 23.12 8.62 -25.84
N PRO A 157 23.75 9.56 -25.13
CA PRO A 157 23.44 10.97 -25.27
C PRO A 157 23.80 11.46 -26.70
N GLU A 158 23.08 12.48 -27.19
CA GLU A 158 23.36 13.03 -28.53
C GLU A 158 24.74 13.66 -28.65
N GLN A 159 25.27 14.19 -27.57
CA GLN A 159 26.58 14.82 -27.51
C GLN A 159 27.44 14.07 -26.50
N GLN A 160 28.74 13.99 -26.77
CA GLN A 160 29.73 13.48 -25.83
C GLN A 160 29.76 14.42 -24.61
N GLY A 161 29.40 13.90 -23.45
CA GLY A 161 29.33 14.62 -22.18
C GLY A 161 30.39 14.12 -21.19
N ASP A 162 30.11 14.28 -19.90
CA ASP A 162 30.97 13.87 -18.78
C ASP A 162 31.15 12.34 -18.66
N PHE A 163 30.39 11.58 -19.45
CA PHE A 163 30.54 10.13 -19.55
C PHE A 163 31.38 9.77 -20.75
N ASP A 164 32.28 8.82 -20.58
CA ASP A 164 33.10 8.26 -21.68
C ASP A 164 32.26 7.35 -22.59
N LEU A 165 31.21 7.94 -23.17
CA LEU A 165 30.25 7.30 -24.07
C LEU A 165 30.27 7.98 -25.43
N PRO A 166 30.09 7.23 -26.54
CA PRO A 166 29.96 7.83 -27.87
C PRO A 166 28.71 8.72 -27.93
N GLY A 167 28.85 9.94 -28.46
CA GLY A 167 27.69 10.79 -28.80
C GLY A 167 26.99 10.20 -30.04
N SER A 168 25.70 9.91 -29.94
CA SER A 168 24.91 9.35 -31.04
C SER A 168 23.41 9.61 -30.85
N ILE A 169 22.76 10.00 -31.93
CA ILE A 169 21.29 10.15 -31.88
C ILE A 169 20.60 8.78 -31.83
N LEU A 170 19.46 8.69 -31.15
CA LEU A 170 18.72 7.44 -30.96
C LEU A 170 18.36 6.76 -32.28
N SER A 171 17.95 7.54 -33.31
CA SER A 171 17.62 6.97 -34.63
C SER A 171 18.81 6.25 -35.28
N GLN A 172 20.03 6.73 -35.06
CA GLN A 172 21.23 6.09 -35.55
C GLN A 172 21.49 4.77 -34.80
N GLN A 173 21.38 4.77 -33.47
CA GLN A 173 21.48 3.55 -32.65
C GLN A 173 20.48 2.48 -33.11
N LEU A 174 19.24 2.85 -33.35
CA LEU A 174 18.19 1.95 -33.83
C LEU A 174 18.46 1.47 -35.27
N SER A 175 19.01 2.31 -36.15
CA SER A 175 19.37 1.91 -37.52
C SER A 175 20.53 0.89 -37.56
N GLN A 176 21.35 0.86 -36.53
CA GLN A 176 22.40 -0.15 -36.32
C GLN A 176 21.84 -1.46 -35.71
N GLY A 177 20.54 -1.53 -35.46
CA GLY A 177 19.86 -2.72 -34.93
C GLY A 177 19.82 -2.78 -33.40
N GLU A 178 20.25 -1.73 -32.67
CA GLU A 178 20.37 -1.72 -31.21
C GLU A 178 19.02 -1.46 -30.53
N PHE A 179 17.95 -2.17 -30.96
CA PHE A 179 16.58 -1.97 -30.46
C PHE A 179 16.42 -2.23 -28.96
N TRP A 180 17.25 -3.08 -28.35
CA TRP A 180 17.20 -3.37 -26.92
C TRP A 180 17.40 -2.12 -26.05
N ARG A 181 18.07 -1.09 -26.54
CA ARG A 181 18.28 0.18 -25.86
C ARG A 181 16.98 0.94 -25.55
N LEU A 182 15.86 0.56 -26.16
CA LEU A 182 14.56 1.10 -25.78
C LEU A 182 14.09 0.58 -24.42
N TRP A 183 14.53 -0.62 -23.98
CA TRP A 183 14.14 -1.27 -22.72
C TRP A 183 15.23 -1.23 -21.66
N THR A 184 16.47 -1.48 -22.06
CA THR A 184 17.57 -1.74 -21.14
C THR A 184 17.96 -0.59 -20.22
N PRO A 185 17.75 0.71 -20.54
CA PRO A 185 17.99 1.80 -19.57
C PRO A 185 17.17 1.65 -18.28
N ALA A 186 16.00 1.01 -18.35
CA ALA A 186 15.19 0.71 -17.16
C ALA A 186 15.91 -0.19 -16.14
N MET A 187 16.90 -0.98 -16.57
CA MET A 187 17.71 -1.83 -15.67
C MET A 187 18.83 -1.05 -14.96
N VAL A 188 19.29 0.06 -15.53
CA VAL A 188 20.49 0.78 -15.07
C VAL A 188 20.16 1.62 -13.82
N HIS A 189 20.86 1.37 -12.70
CA HIS A 189 20.65 2.10 -11.45
C HIS A 189 21.97 2.70 -10.95
N PHE A 190 21.94 4.00 -10.67
CA PHE A 190 23.15 4.77 -10.32
C PHE A 190 23.58 4.57 -8.85
N SER A 191 22.71 4.05 -7.99
CA SER A 191 23.00 3.80 -6.58
C SER A 191 22.16 2.65 -6.02
N ILE A 192 22.59 2.07 -4.88
CA ILE A 192 21.83 1.05 -4.15
C ILE A 192 20.46 1.60 -3.68
N PRO A 193 20.37 2.80 -3.05
CA PRO A 193 19.07 3.37 -2.72
C PRO A 193 18.14 3.50 -3.92
N HIS A 194 18.65 3.91 -5.10
CA HIS A 194 17.84 4.00 -6.32
C HIS A 194 17.28 2.63 -6.73
N ALA A 195 18.10 1.57 -6.73
CA ALA A 195 17.64 0.21 -7.01
C ALA A 195 16.62 -0.30 -5.96
N LEU A 196 16.85 0.00 -4.67
CA LEU A 196 15.97 -0.40 -3.58
C LEU A 196 14.59 0.27 -3.67
N PHE A 197 14.52 1.57 -3.91
CA PHE A 197 13.24 2.28 -4.04
C PHE A 197 12.43 1.79 -5.24
N ASN A 198 13.08 1.54 -6.37
CA ASN A 198 12.41 0.95 -7.52
C ASN A 198 11.91 -0.47 -7.22
N SER A 199 12.75 -1.29 -6.59
CA SER A 199 12.39 -2.65 -6.17
C SER A 199 11.22 -2.64 -5.18
N LEU A 200 11.15 -1.69 -4.26
CA LEU A 200 10.04 -1.52 -3.32
C LEU A 200 8.72 -1.18 -4.06
N GLY A 201 8.77 -0.29 -5.05
CA GLY A 201 7.62 0.03 -5.89
C GLY A 201 7.10 -1.21 -6.65
N ILE A 202 8.00 -2.00 -7.24
CA ILE A 202 7.67 -3.26 -7.91
C ILE A 202 7.12 -4.27 -6.89
N TRP A 203 7.72 -4.37 -5.71
CA TRP A 203 7.29 -5.28 -4.66
C TRP A 203 5.86 -5.00 -4.19
N ILE A 204 5.52 -3.73 -3.95
CA ILE A 204 4.21 -3.34 -3.40
C ILE A 204 3.14 -3.32 -4.52
N VAL A 205 3.40 -2.61 -5.61
CA VAL A 205 2.40 -2.38 -6.67
C VAL A 205 2.47 -3.48 -7.73
N GLY A 206 3.67 -3.82 -8.19
CA GLY A 206 3.88 -4.78 -9.26
C GLY A 206 3.38 -6.16 -8.92
N ARG A 207 3.78 -6.71 -7.76
CA ARG A 207 3.35 -8.04 -7.34
C ARG A 207 1.83 -8.13 -7.16
N SER A 208 1.20 -7.09 -6.65
CA SER A 208 -0.27 -7.07 -6.51
C SER A 208 -0.98 -7.07 -7.87
N LEU A 209 -0.46 -6.34 -8.85
CA LEU A 209 -1.01 -6.36 -10.21
C LEU A 209 -0.76 -7.69 -10.91
N GLU A 210 0.46 -8.23 -10.83
CA GLU A 210 0.83 -9.49 -11.46
C GLU A 210 0.04 -10.68 -10.91
N ALA A 211 -0.06 -10.78 -9.57
CA ALA A 211 -0.78 -11.86 -8.91
C ALA A 211 -2.27 -11.90 -9.27
N ARG A 212 -2.89 -10.73 -9.49
CA ARG A 212 -4.31 -10.61 -9.88
C ARG A 212 -4.53 -10.82 -11.36
N ALA A 213 -3.81 -10.09 -12.21
CA ALA A 213 -4.07 -10.05 -13.65
C ALA A 213 -3.28 -11.10 -14.44
N GLY A 214 -2.32 -11.77 -13.79
CA GLY A 214 -1.43 -12.76 -14.40
C GLY A 214 -0.19 -12.16 -15.03
N SER A 215 0.87 -12.99 -15.10
CA SER A 215 2.20 -12.56 -15.54
C SER A 215 2.24 -12.10 -17.00
N LEU A 216 1.37 -12.64 -17.87
CA LEU A 216 1.35 -12.23 -19.29
C LEU A 216 0.92 -10.77 -19.44
N TRP A 217 -0.22 -10.39 -18.84
CA TRP A 217 -0.68 -9.01 -18.90
C TRP A 217 0.32 -8.06 -18.24
N PHE A 218 0.86 -8.47 -17.09
CA PHE A 218 1.84 -7.68 -16.37
C PHE A 218 3.12 -7.48 -17.19
N ALA A 219 3.62 -8.53 -17.84
CA ALA A 219 4.77 -8.44 -18.76
C ALA A 219 4.50 -7.51 -19.94
N LEU A 220 3.30 -7.56 -20.55
CA LEU A 220 2.91 -6.66 -21.63
C LEU A 220 2.87 -5.20 -21.14
N LEU A 221 2.34 -4.93 -19.95
CA LEU A 221 2.35 -3.61 -19.35
C LEU A 221 3.79 -3.07 -19.23
N VAL A 222 4.72 -3.89 -18.74
CA VAL A 222 6.14 -3.53 -18.60
C VAL A 222 6.81 -3.34 -19.96
N LEU A 223 6.62 -4.28 -20.89
CA LEU A 223 7.26 -4.26 -22.21
C LEU A 223 6.82 -3.05 -23.05
N ILE A 224 5.61 -2.55 -22.86
CA ILE A 224 5.10 -1.37 -23.58
C ILE A 224 5.50 -0.08 -22.86
N SER A 225 5.38 -0.04 -21.53
CA SER A 225 5.65 1.18 -20.76
C SER A 225 7.12 1.55 -20.66
N ALA A 226 8.05 0.57 -20.60
CA ALA A 226 9.47 0.85 -20.49
C ALA A 226 10.01 1.66 -21.68
N PRO A 227 9.81 1.25 -22.95
CA PRO A 227 10.27 2.05 -24.08
C PRO A 227 9.57 3.40 -24.18
N LEU A 228 8.28 3.50 -23.85
CA LEU A 228 7.57 4.79 -23.86
C LEU A 228 8.14 5.76 -22.84
N ALA A 229 8.45 5.29 -21.63
CA ALA A 229 9.09 6.09 -20.60
C ALA A 229 10.52 6.54 -21.05
N ASN A 230 11.31 5.63 -21.57
CA ASN A 230 12.68 5.91 -22.01
C ASN A 230 12.70 6.87 -23.21
N ILE A 231 11.80 6.70 -24.20
CA ILE A 231 11.65 7.62 -25.33
C ILE A 231 11.22 9.00 -24.85
N ALA A 232 10.27 9.09 -23.89
CA ALA A 232 9.85 10.38 -23.33
C ALA A 232 11.02 11.11 -22.67
N GLN A 233 11.88 10.40 -21.91
CA GLN A 233 13.05 10.98 -21.27
C GLN A 233 14.10 11.42 -22.29
N TYR A 234 14.37 10.60 -23.27
CA TYR A 234 15.32 10.94 -24.34
C TYR A 234 14.84 12.16 -25.12
N ALA A 235 13.56 12.21 -25.49
CA ALA A 235 12.99 13.35 -26.21
C ALA A 235 13.02 14.67 -25.40
N TRP A 236 12.92 14.56 -24.07
CA TRP A 236 12.99 15.72 -23.18
C TRP A 236 14.41 16.21 -22.93
N SER A 237 15.36 15.30 -22.83
CA SER A 237 16.72 15.62 -22.42
C SER A 237 17.73 14.71 -23.15
N PRO A 238 17.90 14.89 -24.46
CA PRO A 238 18.68 13.98 -25.32
C PRO A 238 20.21 13.99 -25.02
N GLY A 239 20.70 15.05 -24.36
CA GLY A 239 22.10 15.18 -23.96
C GLY A 239 22.45 14.51 -22.64
N ASN A 240 21.49 13.96 -21.91
CA ASN A 240 21.71 13.42 -20.57
C ASN A 240 21.65 11.88 -20.56
N LEU A 241 22.59 11.29 -19.80
CA LEU A 241 22.51 9.87 -19.47
C LEU A 241 21.41 9.68 -18.41
N PHE A 242 20.54 8.70 -18.61
CA PHE A 242 19.46 8.35 -17.70
C PHE A 242 19.31 6.83 -17.58
N GLY A 243 18.61 6.41 -16.55
CA GLY A 243 18.29 5.01 -16.30
C GLY A 243 17.45 4.84 -15.04
N GLY A 244 16.93 3.64 -14.87
CA GLY A 244 16.14 3.24 -13.71
C GLY A 244 14.77 2.71 -14.05
N MET A 245 14.29 1.76 -13.24
CA MET A 245 12.98 1.12 -13.41
C MET A 245 11.81 2.06 -13.04
N SER A 246 12.10 3.27 -12.59
CA SER A 246 11.08 4.20 -12.07
C SER A 246 10.01 4.59 -13.10
N GLY A 247 10.35 4.69 -14.39
CA GLY A 247 9.37 4.89 -15.45
C GLY A 247 8.34 3.75 -15.49
N VAL A 248 8.79 2.51 -15.36
CA VAL A 248 7.91 1.33 -15.24
C VAL A 248 7.12 1.37 -13.93
N VAL A 249 7.74 1.69 -12.79
CA VAL A 249 7.04 1.82 -11.50
C VAL A 249 5.90 2.84 -11.60
N TYR A 250 6.13 3.98 -12.24
CA TYR A 250 5.06 4.96 -12.48
C TYR A 250 3.98 4.46 -13.43
N ALA A 251 4.31 3.60 -14.39
CA ALA A 251 3.30 2.93 -15.21
C ALA A 251 2.45 1.96 -14.38
N LEU A 252 3.05 1.21 -13.46
CA LEU A 252 2.32 0.36 -12.52
C LEU A 252 1.37 1.19 -11.64
N ILE A 253 1.83 2.34 -11.14
CA ILE A 253 1.04 3.28 -10.34
C ILE A 253 -0.14 3.84 -11.17
N GLY A 254 0.10 4.25 -12.42
CA GLY A 254 -0.94 4.72 -13.34
C GLY A 254 -2.02 3.66 -13.61
N ALA A 255 -1.60 2.44 -13.91
CA ALA A 255 -2.51 1.31 -14.11
C ALA A 255 -3.31 0.99 -12.84
N ALA A 256 -2.66 0.95 -11.66
CA ALA A 256 -3.31 0.71 -10.38
C ALA A 256 -4.34 1.79 -10.04
N LEU A 257 -4.03 3.07 -10.30
CA LEU A 257 -4.97 4.18 -10.11
C LEU A 257 -6.25 3.99 -10.93
N VAL A 258 -6.11 3.62 -12.20
CA VAL A 258 -7.27 3.36 -13.08
C VAL A 258 -8.06 2.16 -12.58
N ILE A 259 -7.40 1.05 -12.26
CA ILE A 259 -8.05 -0.18 -11.79
C ILE A 259 -8.82 0.09 -10.49
N GLN A 260 -8.26 0.85 -9.54
CA GLN A 260 -8.95 1.21 -8.30
C GLN A 260 -10.19 2.10 -8.54
N ARG A 261 -10.20 2.90 -9.61
CA ARG A 261 -11.41 3.66 -10.00
C ARG A 261 -12.50 2.76 -10.55
N TRP A 262 -12.14 1.69 -11.28
CA TRP A 262 -13.08 0.70 -11.79
C TRP A 262 -13.56 -0.29 -10.74
N GLN A 263 -12.66 -0.65 -9.79
CA GLN A 263 -12.90 -1.59 -8.68
C GLN A 263 -12.51 -0.93 -7.34
N PRO A 264 -13.36 -0.05 -6.79
CA PRO A 264 -13.04 0.68 -5.55
C PRO A 264 -12.83 -0.20 -4.33
N GLN A 265 -13.33 -1.44 -4.36
CA GLN A 265 -13.16 -2.43 -3.29
C GLN A 265 -11.79 -3.14 -3.33
N TRP A 266 -11.08 -3.04 -4.44
CA TRP A 266 -9.71 -3.56 -4.49
C TRP A 266 -8.77 -2.71 -3.63
N ARG A 267 -8.18 -3.34 -2.61
CA ARG A 267 -7.35 -2.69 -1.58
C ARG A 267 -5.96 -3.30 -1.43
N ASP A 268 -5.55 -4.23 -2.32
CA ASP A 268 -4.24 -4.87 -2.23
C ASP A 268 -3.08 -3.85 -2.31
N VAL A 269 -3.32 -2.70 -2.94
CA VAL A 269 -2.43 -1.54 -2.92
C VAL A 269 -3.15 -0.39 -2.22
N PRO A 270 -2.62 0.15 -1.10
CA PRO A 270 -3.24 1.28 -0.42
C PRO A 270 -3.36 2.51 -1.34
N ALA A 271 -4.56 3.09 -1.42
CA ALA A 271 -4.79 4.28 -2.24
C ALA A 271 -3.89 5.46 -1.82
N ALA A 272 -3.55 5.55 -0.53
CA ALA A 272 -2.64 6.56 -0.02
C ALA A 272 -1.24 6.48 -0.65
N LEU A 273 -0.71 5.27 -0.90
CA LEU A 273 0.58 5.09 -1.57
C LEU A 273 0.53 5.54 -3.03
N ILE A 274 -0.56 5.24 -3.74
CA ILE A 274 -0.76 5.68 -5.13
C ILE A 274 -0.79 7.22 -5.18
N TRP A 275 -1.58 7.86 -4.31
CA TRP A 275 -1.67 9.31 -4.27
C TRP A 275 -0.36 9.96 -3.81
N LEU A 276 0.36 9.37 -2.85
CA LEU A 276 1.68 9.85 -2.45
C LEU A 276 2.65 9.85 -3.64
N ALA A 277 2.66 8.78 -4.45
CA ALA A 277 3.51 8.70 -5.62
C ALA A 277 3.10 9.72 -6.71
N VAL A 278 1.79 9.97 -6.91
CA VAL A 278 1.31 11.01 -7.83
C VAL A 278 1.71 12.41 -7.37
N VAL A 279 1.55 12.71 -6.09
CA VAL A 279 1.98 14.00 -5.51
C VAL A 279 3.50 14.14 -5.63
N TRP A 280 4.26 13.08 -5.35
CA TRP A 280 5.71 13.09 -5.50
C TRP A 280 6.14 13.35 -6.95
N LEU A 281 5.46 12.73 -7.94
CA LEU A 281 5.69 13.03 -9.35
C LEU A 281 5.51 14.53 -9.65
N LEU A 282 4.41 15.12 -9.17
CA LEU A 282 4.14 16.55 -9.39
C LEU A 282 5.22 17.43 -8.73
N VAL A 283 5.67 17.09 -7.54
CA VAL A 283 6.77 17.81 -6.87
C VAL A 283 8.07 17.69 -7.67
N CYS A 284 8.41 16.50 -8.16
CA CYS A 284 9.60 16.31 -9.00
C CYS A 284 9.51 17.12 -10.31
N MET A 285 8.33 17.21 -10.92
CA MET A 285 8.12 17.99 -12.15
C MET A 285 8.35 19.50 -11.97
N THR A 286 8.32 20.03 -10.73
CA THR A 286 8.66 21.44 -10.47
C THR A 286 10.16 21.73 -10.58
N GLY A 287 11.01 20.73 -10.64
CA GLY A 287 12.48 20.86 -10.60
C GLY A 287 13.04 21.15 -9.19
N LEU A 288 12.18 21.32 -8.17
CA LEU A 288 12.62 21.62 -6.81
C LEU A 288 13.56 20.53 -6.26
N VAL A 289 13.27 19.29 -6.58
CA VAL A 289 14.03 18.13 -6.07
C VAL A 289 15.42 18.05 -6.70
N ASP A 290 15.62 18.58 -7.91
CA ASP A 290 16.90 18.56 -8.61
C ASP A 290 17.98 19.40 -7.90
N TYR A 291 17.58 20.36 -7.05
CA TYR A 291 18.51 21.11 -6.19
C TYR A 291 19.14 20.24 -5.08
N PHE A 292 18.49 19.13 -4.71
CA PHE A 292 18.92 18.29 -3.59
C PHE A 292 19.50 16.95 -4.06
N ILE A 293 19.22 16.55 -5.30
CA ILE A 293 19.68 15.27 -5.84
C ILE A 293 20.70 15.52 -6.96
N PRO A 294 22.00 15.30 -6.71
CA PRO A 294 23.01 15.41 -7.75
C PRO A 294 22.71 14.46 -8.94
N GLY A 295 22.77 14.99 -10.15
CA GLY A 295 22.48 14.25 -11.38
C GLY A 295 21.02 14.32 -11.82
N GLY A 296 20.14 14.96 -11.03
CA GLY A 296 18.74 15.19 -11.38
C GLY A 296 17.86 13.94 -11.36
N ILE A 297 16.59 14.14 -11.65
CA ILE A 297 15.59 13.07 -11.75
C ILE A 297 15.11 12.98 -13.21
N ALA A 298 14.95 11.76 -13.72
CA ALA A 298 14.40 11.48 -15.06
C ALA A 298 12.85 11.74 -15.08
N ASN A 299 12.46 13.00 -14.86
CA ASN A 299 11.06 13.41 -14.67
C ASN A 299 10.17 13.08 -15.86
N ALA A 300 10.70 13.20 -17.09
CA ALA A 300 9.94 12.88 -18.29
C ALA A 300 9.73 11.36 -18.44
N ALA A 301 10.66 10.51 -17.98
CA ALA A 301 10.44 9.07 -17.91
C ALA A 301 9.31 8.72 -16.92
N HIS A 302 9.28 9.39 -15.77
CA HIS A 302 8.20 9.20 -14.78
C HIS A 302 6.84 9.60 -15.34
N ALA A 303 6.73 10.79 -15.94
CA ALA A 303 5.49 11.28 -16.54
C ALA A 303 5.04 10.42 -17.72
N GLY A 304 5.97 10.05 -18.62
CA GLY A 304 5.70 9.17 -19.77
C GLY A 304 5.27 7.78 -19.34
N GLY A 305 5.95 7.21 -18.34
CA GLY A 305 5.57 5.93 -17.75
C GLY A 305 4.19 5.99 -17.11
N PHE A 306 3.90 7.00 -16.30
CA PHE A 306 2.60 7.19 -15.67
C PHE A 306 1.48 7.31 -16.71
N ALA A 307 1.67 8.13 -17.77
CA ALA A 307 0.71 8.29 -18.85
C ALA A 307 0.48 6.96 -19.61
N ALA A 308 1.54 6.21 -19.90
CA ALA A 308 1.45 4.88 -20.50
C ALA A 308 0.65 3.92 -19.60
N GLY A 309 0.91 3.93 -18.30
CA GLY A 309 0.20 3.12 -17.33
C GLY A 309 -1.30 3.48 -17.23
N LEU A 310 -1.64 4.77 -17.24
CA LEU A 310 -3.04 5.22 -17.30
C LEU A 310 -3.73 4.67 -18.55
N LEU A 311 -3.12 4.84 -19.73
CA LEU A 311 -3.69 4.39 -21.00
C LEU A 311 -3.87 2.86 -21.01
N LEU A 312 -2.83 2.10 -20.67
CA LEU A 312 -2.90 0.64 -20.65
C LEU A 312 -3.87 0.11 -19.59
N GLY A 313 -3.97 0.79 -18.44
CA GLY A 313 -4.97 0.50 -17.42
C GLY A 313 -6.39 0.73 -17.92
N ILE A 314 -6.64 1.83 -18.63
CA ILE A 314 -7.96 2.12 -19.25
C ILE A 314 -8.31 1.03 -20.29
N LEU A 315 -7.38 0.68 -21.18
CA LEU A 315 -7.61 -0.36 -22.18
C LEU A 315 -7.88 -1.71 -21.55
N PHE A 316 -7.15 -2.05 -20.48
CA PHE A 316 -7.38 -3.26 -19.70
C PHE A 316 -8.78 -3.28 -19.06
N CYS A 317 -9.22 -2.17 -18.46
CA CYS A 317 -10.54 -2.06 -17.84
C CYS A 317 -11.66 -2.11 -18.88
N LEU A 318 -11.51 -1.42 -20.00
CA LEU A 318 -12.47 -1.47 -21.12
C LEU A 318 -12.58 -2.89 -21.70
N GLY A 319 -11.50 -3.64 -21.72
CA GLY A 319 -11.48 -5.07 -22.10
C GLY A 319 -12.07 -6.03 -21.06
N GLY A 320 -12.66 -5.51 -19.98
CA GLY A 320 -13.27 -6.33 -18.92
C GLY A 320 -12.26 -6.90 -17.90
N GLY A 321 -10.99 -6.52 -17.98
CA GLY A 321 -9.94 -7.05 -17.10
C GLY A 321 -10.16 -6.69 -15.64
N ALA A 322 -10.63 -5.47 -15.34
CA ALA A 322 -10.90 -5.06 -13.97
C ALA A 322 -11.99 -5.92 -13.32
N GLN A 323 -13.07 -6.20 -14.03
CA GLN A 323 -14.16 -7.05 -13.54
C GLN A 323 -13.73 -8.51 -13.39
N ARG A 324 -12.90 -8.99 -14.31
CA ARG A 324 -12.48 -10.40 -14.34
C ARG A 324 -11.46 -10.75 -13.25
N TYR A 325 -10.51 -9.85 -12.97
CA TYR A 325 -9.34 -10.16 -12.15
C TYR A 325 -9.29 -9.41 -10.82
N PHE A 326 -9.98 -8.27 -10.70
CA PHE A 326 -9.92 -7.40 -9.54
C PHE A 326 -11.26 -7.26 -8.79
N ALA A 327 -12.34 -7.87 -9.27
CA ALA A 327 -13.57 -7.95 -8.52
C ALA A 327 -13.37 -8.77 -7.23
N THR A 328 -13.88 -8.27 -6.12
CA THR A 328 -13.94 -9.05 -4.89
C THR A 328 -14.94 -10.20 -5.12
N PRO A 329 -14.61 -11.47 -4.79
CA PRO A 329 -15.57 -12.55 -4.84
C PRO A 329 -16.82 -12.15 -4.03
N ALA A 330 -18.02 -12.23 -4.63
CA ALA A 330 -19.24 -12.06 -3.89
C ALA A 330 -19.20 -13.03 -2.69
N GLN A 331 -19.30 -12.50 -1.47
CA GLN A 331 -19.45 -13.34 -0.28
C GLN A 331 -20.60 -14.29 -0.59
N SER A 332 -20.32 -15.60 -0.61
CA SER A 332 -21.32 -16.62 -0.83
C SER A 332 -22.43 -16.37 0.20
N GLN A 333 -23.57 -15.86 -0.27
CA GLN A 333 -24.78 -15.80 0.58
C GLN A 333 -25.01 -17.23 1.05
N SER A 334 -24.81 -17.45 2.36
CA SER A 334 -25.22 -18.68 3.00
C SER A 334 -26.69 -18.90 2.65
N PRO A 335 -27.10 -20.11 2.20
CA PRO A 335 -28.48 -20.38 1.87
C PRO A 335 -29.32 -20.05 3.10
N GLN A 336 -30.20 -19.04 3.00
CA GLN A 336 -31.20 -18.79 4.01
C GLN A 336 -31.99 -20.08 4.17
N SER A 337 -31.85 -20.73 5.33
CA SER A 337 -32.65 -21.87 5.70
C SER A 337 -34.12 -21.43 5.78
N ASN A 338 -34.84 -21.70 4.70
CA ASN A 338 -36.28 -21.48 4.60
C ASN A 338 -36.96 -22.55 5.46
N THR A 339 -36.96 -22.34 6.78
CA THR A 339 -37.81 -23.14 7.69
C THR A 339 -39.23 -22.62 7.53
N SER A 340 -39.94 -23.16 6.52
CA SER A 340 -41.39 -23.09 6.45
C SER A 340 -41.95 -23.85 7.65
N ARG A 341 -42.38 -23.13 8.68
CA ARG A 341 -43.26 -23.67 9.70
C ARG A 341 -44.55 -24.11 9.04
N LYS A 342 -44.71 -25.38 8.84
CA LYS A 342 -46.04 -26.00 8.68
C LYS A 342 -46.68 -26.08 10.06
N SER A 343 -47.67 -25.24 10.27
CA SER A 343 -48.66 -25.39 11.34
C SER A 343 -49.57 -26.57 11.04
N PHE A 344 -49.68 -27.47 11.99
CA PHE A 344 -50.83 -28.35 12.21
C PHE A 344 -51.41 -28.00 13.57
#